data_a84b31023dafcfa2e76f5188cf60010e
#
_entry.id   a84b31023dafcfa2e76f5188cf60010e
#
_cell.length_a   1.000
_cell.length_b   1.000
_cell.length_c   1.000
_cell.angle_alpha   90.00
_cell.angle_beta   90.00
_cell.angle_gamma   90.00
#
_symmetry.space_group_name_H-M   'P 1'
#
loop_
_entity.id
_entity.type
_entity.pdbx_description
1 polymer ?
#
loop_
_entity_poly.entity_id
_entity_poly.type
_entity_poly.pdbx_seq_one_letter_code
_entity_poly.pdbx_strand_id
1 'polypeptide(L)'
;ETYANEVRRQGFTTVDNMSVLLTHLSEIIRNNLAQLLSYKDMRALLDRLDPEYKRLIDDICPSQISYSGLQAVLKLLLAEGVSIRNLHLILEAIAEIVPHARRSEQVAEHVRMRIAPQICGDLAENGVLNVLRLGNRWDLAFHQSLKRDARGDVIEFDIDPRLVEQFGNEASQVIRRHLNEGTSFVLVTAPDARPYVRMIIERLFPNLPVLSHVEIARGIEIKSL
;
A
#
# COMPACT_ATOMS: atom_id res chain seq x y z
N GLU A 1 -16.34 4.84 37.27
CA GLU A 1 -15.34 5.89 37.49
C GLU A 1 -14.36 5.54 38.63
N THR A 2 -14.82 4.90 39.70
CA THR A 2 -14.01 4.61 40.92
C THR A 2 -12.84 3.65 40.61
N TYR A 3 -13.09 2.60 39.83
CA TYR A 3 -12.05 1.61 39.41
C TYR A 3 -11.00 2.21 38.45
N ALA A 4 -11.38 3.10 37.57
CA ALA A 4 -10.45 3.74 36.63
C ALA A 4 -9.38 4.59 37.33
N ASN A 5 -9.75 5.25 38.42
CA ASN A 5 -8.81 6.07 39.23
C ASN A 5 -7.82 5.19 39.99
N GLU A 6 -8.25 4.01 40.45
CA GLU A 6 -7.41 3.09 41.21
C GLU A 6 -6.38 2.41 40.26
N VAL A 7 -6.82 2.01 39.06
CA VAL A 7 -5.96 1.44 38.02
C VAL A 7 -4.92 2.46 37.52
N ARG A 8 -5.30 3.74 37.37
CA ARG A 8 -4.35 4.83 37.04
C ARG A 8 -3.29 5.04 38.11
N ARG A 9 -3.66 4.93 39.41
CA ARG A 9 -2.69 5.03 40.52
C ARG A 9 -1.66 3.91 40.50
N GLN A 10 -1.99 2.76 39.94
CA GLN A 10 -1.09 1.62 39.76
C GLN A 10 -0.21 1.73 38.48
N GLY A 11 -0.25 2.86 37.76
CA GLY A 11 0.57 3.10 36.57
C GLY A 11 0.01 2.57 35.26
N PHE A 12 -1.24 2.09 35.24
CA PHE A 12 -1.89 1.66 34.01
C PHE A 12 -2.62 2.80 33.31
N THR A 13 -2.54 2.80 31.97
CA THR A 13 -3.31 3.73 31.14
C THR A 13 -4.76 3.25 31.04
N THR A 14 -5.69 4.09 31.41
CA THR A 14 -7.14 3.80 31.24
C THR A 14 -7.68 4.61 30.08
N VAL A 15 -8.41 3.95 29.18
CA VAL A 15 -9.09 4.58 28.04
C VAL A 15 -10.58 4.49 28.29
N ASP A 16 -11.32 5.58 28.04
CA ASP A 16 -12.77 5.58 28.17
C ASP A 16 -13.43 4.80 27.01
N ASN A 17 -14.66 4.34 27.24
CA ASN A 17 -15.40 3.52 26.28
C ASN A 17 -15.65 4.23 24.94
N MET A 18 -15.81 5.55 24.96
CA MET A 18 -16.03 6.33 23.74
C MET A 18 -14.76 6.38 22.89
N SER A 19 -13.61 6.59 23.52
CA SER A 19 -12.30 6.57 22.85
C SER A 19 -12.00 5.20 22.26
N VAL A 20 -12.32 4.12 22.94
CA VAL A 20 -12.20 2.74 22.42
C VAL A 20 -13.09 2.56 21.19
N LEU A 21 -14.35 2.98 21.27
CA LEU A 21 -15.31 2.88 20.17
C LEU A 21 -14.84 3.69 18.95
N LEU A 22 -14.39 4.92 19.14
CA LEU A 22 -13.92 5.81 18.06
C LEU A 22 -12.65 5.25 17.42
N THR A 23 -11.72 4.71 18.21
CA THR A 23 -10.51 4.07 17.69
C THR A 23 -10.86 2.85 16.84
N HIS A 24 -11.74 2.00 17.35
CA HIS A 24 -12.18 0.80 16.63
C HIS A 24 -12.93 1.14 15.35
N LEU A 25 -13.84 2.12 15.39
CA LEU A 25 -14.55 2.61 14.20
C LEU A 25 -13.57 3.17 13.16
N SER A 26 -12.59 3.96 13.59
CA SER A 26 -11.57 4.53 12.71
C SER A 26 -10.74 3.45 12.04
N GLU A 27 -10.41 2.39 12.75
CA GLU A 27 -9.69 1.24 12.23
C GLU A 27 -10.52 0.45 11.21
N ILE A 28 -11.80 0.20 11.50
CA ILE A 28 -12.72 -0.45 10.55
C ILE A 28 -12.84 0.38 9.27
N ILE A 29 -13.03 1.70 9.38
CA ILE A 29 -13.11 2.59 8.21
C ILE A 29 -11.83 2.51 7.41
N ARG A 30 -10.66 2.61 8.05
CA ARG A 30 -9.34 2.56 7.39
C ARG A 30 -9.15 1.26 6.61
N ASN A 31 -9.50 0.13 7.21
CA ASN A 31 -9.36 -1.19 6.60
C ASN A 31 -10.35 -1.44 5.44
N ASN A 32 -11.39 -0.60 5.32
CA ASN A 32 -12.42 -0.74 4.28
C ASN A 32 -12.49 0.45 3.33
N LEU A 33 -11.53 1.38 3.35
CA LEU A 33 -11.54 2.59 2.52
C LEU A 33 -11.73 2.29 1.02
N ALA A 34 -11.08 1.24 0.51
CA ALA A 34 -11.23 0.84 -0.88
C ALA A 34 -12.67 0.44 -1.24
N GLN A 35 -13.39 -0.20 -0.32
CA GLN A 35 -14.78 -0.59 -0.53
C GLN A 35 -15.73 0.60 -0.41
N LEU A 36 -15.41 1.55 0.46
CA LEU A 36 -16.22 2.75 0.70
C LEU A 36 -16.16 3.75 -0.46
N LEU A 37 -15.10 3.74 -1.29
CA LEU A 37 -14.98 4.62 -2.44
C LEU A 37 -15.94 4.18 -3.55
N SER A 38 -17.17 4.66 -3.52
CA SER A 38 -18.16 4.44 -4.60
C SER A 38 -17.80 5.22 -5.87
N TYR A 39 -18.38 4.84 -7.01
CA TYR A 39 -18.24 5.61 -8.25
C TYR A 39 -18.70 7.07 -8.08
N LYS A 40 -19.80 7.28 -7.36
CA LYS A 40 -20.33 8.61 -7.06
C LYS A 40 -19.35 9.44 -6.23
N ASP A 41 -18.75 8.83 -5.20
CA ASP A 41 -17.80 9.54 -4.33
C ASP A 41 -16.52 9.89 -5.10
N MET A 42 -16.03 8.98 -5.94
CA MET A 42 -14.91 9.26 -6.83
C MET A 42 -15.23 10.44 -7.76
N ARG A 43 -16.40 10.46 -8.42
CA ARG A 43 -16.83 11.57 -9.26
C ARG A 43 -16.89 12.89 -8.48
N ALA A 44 -17.43 12.86 -7.27
CA ALA A 44 -17.50 14.04 -6.40
C ALA A 44 -16.11 14.57 -5.99
N LEU A 45 -15.11 13.67 -5.83
CA LEU A 45 -13.72 14.06 -5.60
C LEU A 45 -13.12 14.76 -6.82
N LEU A 46 -13.35 14.22 -8.03
CA LEU A 46 -12.87 14.81 -9.27
C LEU A 46 -13.52 16.17 -9.55
N ASP A 47 -14.80 16.34 -9.25
CA ASP A 47 -15.53 17.59 -9.46
C ASP A 47 -15.03 18.75 -8.57
N ARG A 48 -14.35 18.44 -7.47
CA ARG A 48 -13.76 19.43 -6.56
C ARG A 48 -12.36 19.89 -6.96
N LEU A 49 -11.77 19.27 -7.97
CA LEU A 49 -10.45 19.64 -8.46
C LEU A 49 -10.46 20.98 -9.20
N ASP A 50 -9.30 21.61 -9.22
CA ASP A 50 -9.09 22.83 -9.99
C ASP A 50 -9.31 22.61 -11.49
N PRO A 51 -9.69 23.65 -12.26
CA PRO A 51 -10.00 23.53 -13.68
C PRO A 51 -8.89 22.89 -14.53
N GLU A 52 -7.63 23.06 -14.14
CA GLU A 52 -6.48 22.48 -14.86
C GLU A 52 -6.49 20.94 -14.76
N TYR A 53 -6.75 20.40 -13.57
CA TYR A 53 -6.85 18.95 -13.38
C TYR A 53 -8.10 18.35 -14.00
N LYS A 54 -9.20 19.11 -14.08
CA LYS A 54 -10.39 18.70 -14.85
C LYS A 54 -10.08 18.53 -16.33
N ARG A 55 -9.29 19.43 -16.91
CA ARG A 55 -8.81 19.30 -18.30
C ARG A 55 -7.94 18.05 -18.46
N LEU A 56 -7.00 17.82 -17.53
CA LEU A 56 -6.16 16.61 -17.55
C LEU A 56 -7.03 15.34 -17.53
N ILE A 57 -8.10 15.32 -16.71
CA ILE A 57 -9.04 14.21 -16.68
C ILE A 57 -9.74 14.05 -18.02
N ASP A 58 -10.22 15.13 -18.64
CA ASP A 58 -10.90 15.11 -19.93
C ASP A 58 -9.97 14.61 -21.06
N ASP A 59 -8.66 14.89 -20.97
CA ASP A 59 -7.65 14.41 -21.91
C ASP A 59 -7.41 12.90 -21.81
N ILE A 60 -7.52 12.31 -20.61
CA ILE A 60 -7.24 10.89 -20.39
C ILE A 60 -8.51 10.03 -20.31
N CYS A 61 -9.63 10.59 -19.88
CA CYS A 61 -10.90 9.86 -19.74
C CYS A 61 -11.92 10.31 -20.79
N PRO A 62 -12.63 9.40 -21.45
CA PRO A 62 -12.50 7.94 -21.36
C PRO A 62 -11.50 7.33 -22.37
N SER A 63 -10.77 8.14 -23.13
CA SER A 63 -9.98 7.74 -24.30
C SER A 63 -8.84 6.77 -23.94
N GLN A 64 -8.13 7.01 -22.85
CA GLN A 64 -6.97 6.24 -22.42
C GLN A 64 -7.29 5.35 -21.20
N ILE A 65 -8.11 5.85 -20.28
CA ILE A 65 -8.61 5.12 -19.12
C ILE A 65 -10.10 5.43 -18.90
N SER A 66 -10.92 4.43 -18.62
CA SER A 66 -12.31 4.67 -18.25
C SER A 66 -12.40 5.23 -16.82
N TYR A 67 -13.49 5.91 -16.50
CA TYR A 67 -13.75 6.34 -15.11
C TYR A 67 -13.79 5.16 -14.12
N SER A 68 -14.29 4.00 -14.56
CA SER A 68 -14.24 2.77 -13.75
C SER A 68 -12.80 2.27 -13.57
N GLY A 69 -11.96 2.41 -14.60
CA GLY A 69 -10.53 2.11 -14.51
C GLY A 69 -9.80 3.05 -13.55
N LEU A 70 -10.12 4.34 -13.61
CA LEU A 70 -9.61 5.33 -12.66
C LEU A 70 -10.03 4.99 -11.22
N GLN A 71 -11.30 4.65 -11.00
CA GLN A 71 -11.78 4.18 -9.70
C GLN A 71 -11.02 2.94 -9.22
N ALA A 72 -10.77 1.98 -10.12
CA ALA A 72 -10.01 0.77 -9.78
C ALA A 72 -8.59 1.10 -9.31
N VAL A 73 -7.89 2.01 -9.98
CA VAL A 73 -6.55 2.48 -9.54
C VAL A 73 -6.61 3.10 -8.15
N LEU A 74 -7.54 4.01 -7.90
CA LEU A 74 -7.69 4.64 -6.58
C LEU A 74 -8.03 3.61 -5.48
N LYS A 75 -8.86 2.61 -5.78
CA LYS A 75 -9.16 1.51 -4.87
C LYS A 75 -7.97 0.64 -4.56
N LEU A 76 -7.10 0.36 -5.55
CA LEU A 76 -5.86 -0.39 -5.34
C LEU A 76 -4.92 0.36 -4.39
N LEU A 77 -4.78 1.67 -4.54
CA LEU A 77 -3.99 2.49 -3.60
C LEU A 77 -4.57 2.44 -2.18
N LEU A 78 -5.88 2.66 -2.05
CA LEU A 78 -6.57 2.64 -0.75
C LEU A 78 -6.53 1.28 -0.07
N ALA A 79 -6.61 0.18 -0.83
CA ALA A 79 -6.52 -1.19 -0.29
C ALA A 79 -5.17 -1.47 0.38
N GLU A 80 -4.14 -0.75 -0.01
CA GLU A 80 -2.81 -0.82 0.60
C GLU A 80 -2.53 0.33 1.57
N GLY A 81 -3.56 1.06 1.99
CA GLY A 81 -3.45 2.17 2.95
C GLY A 81 -2.77 3.42 2.39
N VAL A 82 -2.57 3.50 1.08
CA VAL A 82 -1.98 4.69 0.44
C VAL A 82 -3.02 5.80 0.38
N SER A 83 -2.66 6.96 0.92
CA SER A 83 -3.54 8.14 0.93
C SER A 83 -3.73 8.72 -0.48
N ILE A 84 -4.98 8.98 -0.86
CA ILE A 84 -5.34 9.64 -2.11
C ILE A 84 -5.60 11.14 -1.95
N ARG A 85 -5.16 11.77 -0.86
CA ARG A 85 -5.38 13.21 -0.60
C ARG A 85 -4.75 14.08 -1.67
N ASN A 86 -3.55 13.74 -2.14
CA ASN A 86 -2.84 14.44 -3.22
C ASN A 86 -3.31 13.95 -4.58
N LEU A 87 -4.62 14.04 -4.84
CA LEU A 87 -5.26 13.50 -6.03
C LEU A 87 -4.66 14.08 -7.33
N HIS A 88 -4.21 15.35 -7.30
CA HIS A 88 -3.53 15.99 -8.43
C HIS A 88 -2.25 15.25 -8.84
N LEU A 89 -1.36 14.89 -7.89
CA LEU A 89 -0.14 14.14 -8.19
C LEU A 89 -0.45 12.73 -8.69
N ILE A 90 -1.50 12.11 -8.15
CA ILE A 90 -1.96 10.80 -8.59
C ILE A 90 -2.45 10.87 -10.04
N LEU A 91 -3.23 11.89 -10.40
CA LEU A 91 -3.75 12.06 -11.75
C LEU A 91 -2.63 12.36 -12.76
N GLU A 92 -1.63 13.17 -12.41
CA GLU A 92 -0.44 13.38 -13.24
C GLU A 92 0.31 12.06 -13.49
N ALA A 93 0.53 11.27 -12.43
CA ALA A 93 1.19 9.97 -12.56
C ALA A 93 0.38 8.98 -13.42
N ILE A 94 -0.95 9.00 -13.31
CA ILE A 94 -1.83 8.20 -14.16
C ILE A 94 -1.67 8.64 -15.62
N ALA A 95 -1.73 9.94 -15.90
CA ALA A 95 -1.61 10.48 -17.25
C ALA A 95 -0.28 10.12 -17.93
N GLU A 96 0.82 10.03 -17.17
CA GLU A 96 2.12 9.61 -17.67
C GLU A 96 2.13 8.17 -18.19
N ILE A 97 1.40 7.26 -17.53
CA ILE A 97 1.54 5.83 -17.78
C ILE A 97 0.42 5.22 -18.63
N VAL A 98 -0.79 5.79 -18.61
CA VAL A 98 -1.94 5.20 -19.33
C VAL A 98 -1.75 5.00 -20.82
N PRO A 99 -0.91 5.78 -21.56
CA PRO A 99 -0.62 5.44 -22.96
C PRO A 99 0.11 4.11 -23.13
N HIS A 100 0.77 3.62 -22.09
CA HIS A 100 1.64 2.43 -22.12
C HIS A 100 1.11 1.27 -21.27
N ALA A 101 0.30 1.55 -20.25
CA ALA A 101 -0.27 0.54 -19.36
C ALA A 101 -1.68 0.13 -19.76
N ARG A 102 -1.95 -1.16 -19.68
CA ARG A 102 -3.27 -1.74 -20.06
C ARG A 102 -4.09 -2.18 -18.84
N ARG A 103 -3.46 -2.38 -17.70
CA ARG A 103 -4.11 -2.89 -16.50
C ARG A 103 -4.01 -1.88 -15.36
N SER A 104 -5.08 -1.78 -14.57
CA SER A 104 -5.14 -0.87 -13.42
C SER A 104 -4.03 -1.12 -12.40
N GLU A 105 -3.60 -2.38 -12.27
CA GLU A 105 -2.49 -2.76 -11.39
C GLU A 105 -1.16 -2.14 -11.83
N GLN A 106 -0.86 -2.15 -13.14
CA GLN A 106 0.34 -1.51 -13.68
C GLN A 106 0.32 0.01 -13.47
N VAL A 107 -0.86 0.62 -13.64
CA VAL A 107 -1.05 2.05 -13.37
C VAL A 107 -0.84 2.35 -11.89
N ALA A 108 -1.41 1.54 -10.99
CA ALA A 108 -1.26 1.72 -9.55
C ALA A 108 0.21 1.60 -9.11
N GLU A 109 0.97 0.63 -9.64
CA GLU A 109 2.40 0.49 -9.34
C GLU A 109 3.21 1.73 -9.79
N HIS A 110 2.92 2.27 -10.98
CA HIS A 110 3.56 3.50 -11.45
C HIS A 110 3.22 4.69 -10.56
N VAL A 111 1.94 4.86 -10.20
CA VAL A 111 1.50 5.92 -9.29
C VAL A 111 2.24 5.82 -7.95
N ARG A 112 2.35 4.63 -7.38
CA ARG A 112 3.09 4.40 -6.11
C ARG A 112 4.53 4.91 -6.20
N MET A 113 5.24 4.61 -7.28
CA MET A 113 6.61 5.11 -7.49
C MET A 113 6.67 6.63 -7.55
N ARG A 114 5.69 7.26 -8.19
CA ARG A 114 5.63 8.74 -8.34
C ARG A 114 5.32 9.45 -7.02
N ILE A 115 4.49 8.85 -6.17
CA ILE A 115 4.14 9.40 -4.85
C ILE A 115 4.95 8.76 -3.70
N ALA A 116 6.06 8.10 -4.01
CA ALA A 116 6.93 7.44 -3.03
C ALA A 116 7.33 8.33 -1.83
N PRO A 117 7.65 9.63 -2.01
CA PRO A 117 7.93 10.51 -0.87
C PRO A 117 6.76 10.63 0.11
N GLN A 118 5.52 10.67 -0.40
CA GLN A 118 4.32 10.68 0.43
C GLN A 118 4.16 9.36 1.18
N ILE A 119 4.26 8.22 0.45
CA ILE A 119 4.12 6.88 1.06
C ILE A 119 5.15 6.67 2.17
N CYS A 120 6.41 6.97 1.89
CA CYS A 120 7.47 6.85 2.88
C CYS A 120 7.30 7.82 4.05
N GLY A 121 6.86 9.06 3.80
CA GLY A 121 6.60 10.06 4.85
C GLY A 121 5.49 9.62 5.80
N ASP A 122 4.44 8.99 5.26
CA ASP A 122 3.33 8.45 6.06
C ASP A 122 3.73 7.21 6.89
N LEU A 123 4.75 6.48 6.47
CA LEU A 123 5.22 5.23 7.12
C LEU A 123 6.45 5.42 8.01
N ALA A 124 7.20 6.51 7.83
CA ALA A 124 8.38 6.78 8.64
C ALA A 124 8.02 7.32 10.01
N GLU A 125 8.65 6.81 11.05
CA GLU A 125 8.56 7.31 12.41
C GLU A 125 9.76 8.20 12.73
N ASN A 126 9.53 9.47 13.04
CA ASN A 126 10.58 10.47 13.30
C ASN A 126 11.62 10.56 12.16
N GLY A 127 11.19 10.38 10.90
CA GLY A 127 12.06 10.43 9.74
C GLY A 127 12.86 9.15 9.47
N VAL A 128 12.67 8.10 10.26
CA VAL A 128 13.32 6.79 10.11
C VAL A 128 12.30 5.76 9.63
N LEU A 129 12.66 5.03 8.59
CA LEU A 129 11.88 3.91 8.08
C LEU A 129 12.59 2.59 8.41
N ASN A 130 11.99 1.80 9.30
CA ASN A 130 12.48 0.45 9.56
C ASN A 130 12.12 -0.46 8.38
N VAL A 131 13.09 -1.18 7.86
CA VAL A 131 12.95 -1.99 6.65
C VAL A 131 13.34 -3.43 6.92
N LEU A 132 12.42 -4.35 6.69
CA LEU A 132 12.69 -5.78 6.58
C LEU A 132 12.80 -6.11 5.09
N ARG A 133 13.99 -6.53 4.65
CA ARG A 133 14.22 -6.88 3.23
C ARG A 133 13.89 -8.33 2.98
N LEU A 134 13.29 -8.57 1.82
CA LEU A 134 13.17 -9.93 1.32
C LEU A 134 14.57 -10.50 1.07
N GLY A 135 14.84 -11.72 1.56
CA GLY A 135 16.14 -12.35 1.34
C GLY A 135 16.36 -12.76 -0.12
N ASN A 136 17.61 -12.76 -0.58
CA ASN A 136 17.98 -13.06 -1.97
C ASN A 136 17.37 -14.35 -2.51
N ARG A 137 17.21 -15.38 -1.68
CA ARG A 137 16.56 -16.64 -2.06
C ARG A 137 15.13 -16.43 -2.51
N TRP A 138 14.38 -15.62 -1.76
CA TRP A 138 12.97 -15.33 -2.06
C TRP A 138 12.83 -14.35 -3.21
N ASP A 139 13.66 -13.31 -3.29
CA ASP A 139 13.71 -12.42 -4.44
C ASP A 139 13.92 -13.20 -5.74
N LEU A 140 14.87 -14.16 -5.73
CA LEU A 140 15.14 -15.00 -6.89
C LEU A 140 13.95 -15.93 -7.21
N ALA A 141 13.34 -16.58 -6.21
CA ALA A 141 12.20 -17.46 -6.39
C ALA A 141 10.99 -16.71 -6.99
N PHE A 142 10.69 -15.52 -6.47
CA PHE A 142 9.63 -14.67 -7.02
C PHE A 142 9.96 -14.23 -8.45
N HIS A 143 11.19 -13.77 -8.71
CA HIS A 143 11.61 -13.34 -10.05
C HIS A 143 11.49 -14.46 -11.08
N GLN A 144 11.91 -15.68 -10.75
CA GLN A 144 11.82 -16.85 -11.62
C GLN A 144 10.37 -17.29 -11.89
N SER A 145 9.44 -16.95 -11.00
CA SER A 145 8.02 -17.26 -11.13
C SER A 145 7.26 -16.25 -12.01
N LEU A 146 7.91 -15.14 -12.42
CA LEU A 146 7.32 -14.13 -13.28
C LEU A 146 7.49 -14.51 -14.74
N LYS A 147 6.39 -14.80 -15.43
CA LYS A 147 6.39 -14.98 -16.89
C LYS A 147 6.23 -13.64 -17.58
N ARG A 148 7.06 -13.39 -18.58
CA ARG A 148 7.10 -12.13 -19.31
C ARG A 148 6.77 -12.33 -20.78
N ASP A 149 6.18 -11.32 -21.39
CA ASP A 149 5.99 -11.27 -22.83
C ASP A 149 7.27 -10.83 -23.57
N ALA A 150 7.18 -10.73 -24.89
CA ALA A 150 8.29 -10.31 -25.75
C ALA A 150 8.76 -8.86 -25.51
N ARG A 151 7.96 -8.04 -24.80
CA ARG A 151 8.28 -6.66 -24.43
C ARG A 151 8.91 -6.56 -23.03
N GLY A 152 8.94 -7.71 -22.29
CA GLY A 152 9.44 -7.76 -20.92
C GLY A 152 8.38 -7.49 -19.86
N ASP A 153 7.12 -7.26 -20.25
CA ASP A 153 6.02 -7.05 -19.32
C ASP A 153 5.62 -8.35 -18.62
N VAL A 154 5.38 -8.29 -17.33
CA VAL A 154 4.89 -9.44 -16.56
C VAL A 154 3.45 -9.75 -16.95
N ILE A 155 3.23 -10.93 -17.52
CA ILE A 155 1.91 -11.41 -17.99
C ILE A 155 1.28 -12.40 -17.02
N GLU A 156 2.08 -13.16 -16.29
CA GLU A 156 1.61 -14.19 -15.39
C GLU A 156 2.59 -14.37 -14.22
N PHE A 157 2.04 -14.74 -13.08
CA PHE A 157 2.80 -15.16 -11.90
C PHE A 157 2.49 -16.63 -11.63
N ASP A 158 3.48 -17.48 -11.86
CA ASP A 158 3.36 -18.95 -11.78
C ASP A 158 4.37 -19.49 -10.77
N ILE A 159 4.00 -19.43 -9.51
CA ILE A 159 4.83 -19.93 -8.39
C ILE A 159 4.31 -21.29 -7.92
N ASP A 160 5.22 -22.20 -7.58
CA ASP A 160 4.86 -23.47 -6.94
C ASP A 160 4.13 -23.20 -5.61
N PRO A 161 2.92 -23.77 -5.40
CA PRO A 161 2.18 -23.63 -4.15
C PRO A 161 2.98 -24.00 -2.90
N ARG A 162 3.90 -24.95 -3.01
CA ARG A 162 4.78 -25.35 -1.89
C ARG A 162 5.75 -24.23 -1.51
N LEU A 163 6.25 -23.48 -2.50
CA LEU A 163 7.10 -22.32 -2.25
C LEU A 163 6.30 -21.18 -1.59
N VAL A 164 5.03 -20.99 -1.98
CA VAL A 164 4.13 -20.01 -1.34
C VAL A 164 3.94 -20.35 0.14
N GLU A 165 3.65 -21.62 0.46
CA GLU A 165 3.49 -22.10 1.83
C GLU A 165 4.78 -21.92 2.64
N GLN A 166 5.92 -22.32 2.07
CA GLN A 166 7.23 -22.17 2.71
C GLN A 166 7.56 -20.70 2.97
N PHE A 167 7.36 -19.84 1.98
CA PHE A 167 7.53 -18.39 2.14
C PHE A 167 6.64 -17.82 3.24
N GLY A 168 5.35 -18.18 3.23
CA GLY A 168 4.39 -17.73 4.24
C GLY A 168 4.82 -18.13 5.66
N ASN A 169 5.29 -19.36 5.85
CA ASN A 169 5.77 -19.86 7.14
C ASN A 169 7.04 -19.15 7.61
N GLU A 170 8.06 -19.02 6.75
CA GLU A 170 9.33 -18.34 7.07
C GLU A 170 9.10 -16.84 7.33
N ALA A 171 8.36 -16.18 6.47
CA ALA A 171 8.01 -14.77 6.63
C ALA A 171 7.23 -14.51 7.91
N SER A 172 6.25 -15.38 8.24
CA SER A 172 5.47 -15.25 9.47
C SER A 172 6.32 -15.31 10.73
N GLN A 173 7.33 -16.17 10.77
CA GLN A 173 8.20 -16.28 11.93
C GLN A 173 9.00 -14.99 12.17
N VAL A 174 9.58 -14.42 11.09
CA VAL A 174 10.37 -13.20 11.18
C VAL A 174 9.49 -11.99 11.49
N ILE A 175 8.39 -11.83 10.75
CA ILE A 175 7.45 -10.71 10.91
C ILE A 175 6.88 -10.69 12.34
N ARG A 176 6.40 -11.83 12.86
CA ARG A 176 5.86 -11.91 14.22
C ARG A 176 6.88 -11.54 15.29
N ARG A 177 8.16 -11.89 15.10
CA ARG A 177 9.22 -11.50 16.04
C ARG A 177 9.30 -10.00 16.18
N HIS A 178 9.42 -9.26 15.07
CA HIS A 178 9.52 -7.80 15.09
C HIS A 178 8.24 -7.11 15.54
N LEU A 179 7.06 -7.66 15.20
CA LEU A 179 5.77 -7.15 15.70
C LEU A 179 5.66 -7.32 17.22
N ASN A 180 6.11 -8.45 17.78
CA ASN A 180 6.10 -8.69 19.22
C ASN A 180 7.08 -7.79 19.97
N GLU A 181 8.14 -7.33 19.31
CA GLU A 181 9.08 -6.32 19.84
C GLU A 181 8.50 -4.90 19.77
N GLY A 182 7.28 -4.74 19.25
CA GLY A 182 6.62 -3.44 19.09
C GLY A 182 7.23 -2.56 18.01
N THR A 183 8.01 -3.14 17.08
CA THR A 183 8.66 -2.40 16.01
C THR A 183 7.70 -2.21 14.84
N SER A 184 7.49 -0.96 14.43
CA SER A 184 6.81 -0.62 13.18
C SER A 184 7.81 -0.70 12.04
N PHE A 185 7.49 -1.40 10.96
CA PHE A 185 8.38 -1.60 9.81
C PHE A 185 7.61 -1.89 8.52
N VAL A 186 8.33 -1.83 7.42
CA VAL A 186 7.82 -2.18 6.08
C VAL A 186 8.60 -3.37 5.52
N LEU A 187 7.94 -4.21 4.73
CA LEU A 187 8.62 -5.24 3.95
C LEU A 187 9.05 -4.65 2.60
N VAL A 188 10.30 -4.89 2.20
CA VAL A 188 10.84 -4.36 0.94
C VAL A 188 11.29 -5.49 0.02
N THR A 189 10.91 -5.41 -1.24
CA THR A 189 11.18 -6.40 -2.29
C THR A 189 11.50 -5.74 -3.63
N ALA A 190 11.79 -6.55 -4.66
CA ALA A 190 11.96 -6.07 -6.02
C ALA A 190 10.64 -5.51 -6.60
N PRO A 191 10.67 -4.48 -7.48
CA PRO A 191 9.47 -3.83 -8.00
C PRO A 191 8.48 -4.80 -8.65
N ASP A 192 8.97 -5.67 -9.53
CA ASP A 192 8.13 -6.61 -10.27
C ASP A 192 7.53 -7.71 -9.38
N ALA A 193 8.19 -8.05 -8.27
CA ALA A 193 7.72 -9.03 -7.30
C ALA A 193 6.74 -8.42 -6.28
N ARG A 194 6.80 -7.10 -6.05
CA ARG A 194 6.04 -6.41 -5.00
C ARG A 194 4.55 -6.77 -4.95
N PRO A 195 3.78 -6.68 -6.05
CA PRO A 195 2.35 -6.97 -6.01
C PRO A 195 2.05 -8.41 -5.60
N TYR A 196 2.90 -9.35 -5.98
CA TYR A 196 2.73 -10.77 -5.67
C TYR A 196 3.15 -11.11 -4.24
N VAL A 197 4.23 -10.51 -3.77
CA VAL A 197 4.63 -10.59 -2.35
C VAL A 197 3.51 -9.99 -1.48
N ARG A 198 2.97 -8.82 -1.86
CA ARG A 198 1.84 -8.21 -1.17
C ARG A 198 0.63 -9.14 -1.11
N MET A 199 0.26 -9.75 -2.23
CA MET A 199 -0.88 -10.67 -2.33
C MET A 199 -0.78 -11.87 -1.35
N ILE A 200 0.43 -12.35 -1.08
CA ILE A 200 0.66 -13.43 -0.12
C ILE A 200 0.67 -12.89 1.32
N ILE A 201 1.41 -11.82 1.55
CA ILE A 201 1.60 -11.23 2.89
C ILE A 201 0.29 -10.68 3.45
N GLU A 202 -0.56 -10.05 2.66
CA GLU A 202 -1.83 -9.47 3.12
C GLU A 202 -2.79 -10.48 3.74
N ARG A 203 -2.70 -11.76 3.33
CA ARG A 203 -3.51 -12.84 3.92
C ARG A 203 -3.09 -13.18 5.34
N LEU A 204 -1.83 -12.92 5.69
CA LEU A 204 -1.24 -13.24 6.99
C LEU A 204 -1.13 -11.99 7.87
N PHE A 205 -0.80 -10.87 7.26
CA PHE A 205 -0.54 -9.57 7.89
C PHE A 205 -1.16 -8.44 7.05
N PRO A 206 -2.48 -8.24 7.08
CA PRO A 206 -3.18 -7.29 6.20
C PRO A 206 -2.68 -5.84 6.35
N ASN A 207 -2.24 -5.46 7.53
CA ASN A 207 -1.78 -4.11 7.84
C ASN A 207 -0.27 -3.89 7.63
N LEU A 208 0.50 -4.93 7.24
CA LEU A 208 1.93 -4.79 6.99
C LEU A 208 2.15 -4.17 5.60
N PRO A 209 2.77 -2.98 5.50
CA PRO A 209 3.07 -2.38 4.21
C PRO A 209 4.16 -3.17 3.47
N VAL A 210 3.97 -3.34 2.16
CA VAL A 210 4.96 -3.92 1.26
C VAL A 210 5.36 -2.87 0.24
N LEU A 211 6.62 -2.47 0.25
CA LEU A 211 7.20 -1.51 -0.69
C LEU A 211 8.17 -2.20 -1.64
N SER A 212 8.38 -1.60 -2.79
CA SER A 212 9.52 -1.93 -3.63
C SER A 212 10.72 -1.03 -3.27
N HIS A 213 11.93 -1.47 -3.60
CA HIS A 213 13.12 -0.65 -3.32
C HIS A 213 13.15 0.67 -4.10
N VAL A 214 12.41 0.78 -5.22
CA VAL A 214 12.27 2.03 -5.98
C VAL A 214 11.27 3.00 -5.36
N GLU A 215 10.43 2.55 -4.43
CA GLU A 215 9.51 3.39 -3.65
C GLU A 215 10.18 3.99 -2.40
N ILE A 216 11.41 3.62 -2.10
CA ILE A 216 12.16 4.25 -0.99
C ILE A 216 12.60 5.64 -1.41
N ALA A 217 11.98 6.65 -0.83
CA ALA A 217 12.25 8.04 -1.17
C ALA A 217 13.65 8.48 -0.72
N ARG A 218 14.26 9.36 -1.51
CA ARG A 218 15.53 9.98 -1.14
C ARG A 218 15.36 10.87 0.09
N GLY A 219 16.33 10.83 1.00
CA GLY A 219 16.33 11.66 2.21
C GLY A 219 15.62 11.04 3.41
N ILE A 220 15.05 9.84 3.29
CA ILE A 220 14.54 9.07 4.43
C ILE A 220 15.67 8.21 4.98
N GLU A 221 15.87 8.27 6.29
CA GLU A 221 16.81 7.38 6.97
C GLU A 221 16.22 5.97 7.02
N ILE A 222 17.03 4.98 6.60
CA ILE A 222 16.64 3.57 6.56
C ILE A 222 17.36 2.83 7.67
N LYS A 223 16.60 2.11 8.49
CA LYS A 223 17.12 1.15 9.45
C LYS A 223 16.75 -0.26 9.01
N SER A 224 17.74 -1.07 8.65
CA SER A 224 17.53 -2.49 8.33
C SER A 224 17.33 -3.31 9.60
N LEU A 225 16.33 -4.19 9.56
CA LEU A 225 16.01 -5.16 10.62
C LEU A 225 16.61 -6.52 10.32
#